data_5b6022ca94312bebea77d3db0493a09f
#
_entry.id   5b6022ca94312bebea77d3db0493a09f
#
_cell.length_a   1.000
_cell.length_b   1.000
_cell.length_c   1.000
_cell.angle_alpha   90.00
_cell.angle_beta   90.00
_cell.angle_gamma   90.00
#
_symmetry.space_group_name_H-M   'P 1'
#
loop_
_entity.id
_entity.type
_entity.pdbx_description
1 polymer ?
#
loop_
_entity_poly.entity_id
_entity_poly.type
_entity_poly.pdbx_seq_one_letter_code
_entity_poly.pdbx_strand_id
1 'polypeptide(L)'
;AEPSGGYSWEALVGIAADCVKNAGLSRTLLMPRFMQVLMRTNSDERRIFTDAALAADDMYAFREMRNWGMVGGRYIFYGHAERCRMYEYMLRQEFGAGLRIECIPGAEAQDRLTVNGDIAIALHKGSSKNFT
;
A
#
# COMPACT_ATOMS: atom_id res chain seq x y z
N ALA A 1 1.37 -10.53 -9.26
CA ALA A 1 1.37 -11.94 -9.63
C ALA A 1 0.74 -12.78 -8.53
N GLU A 2 0.06 -13.84 -8.90
CA GLU A 2 -0.49 -14.78 -7.91
C GLU A 2 0.63 -15.61 -7.30
N PRO A 3 0.53 -15.91 -5.99
CA PRO A 3 1.53 -16.78 -5.35
C PRO A 3 1.43 -18.20 -5.89
N SER A 4 2.57 -18.84 -6.04
CA SER A 4 2.66 -20.22 -6.55
C SER A 4 2.63 -21.27 -5.43
N GLY A 5 2.48 -20.84 -4.19
CA GLY A 5 2.45 -21.72 -3.02
C GLY A 5 1.06 -22.11 -2.57
N GLY A 6 0.96 -22.64 -1.36
CA GLY A 6 -0.30 -23.11 -0.77
C GLY A 6 -1.24 -22.01 -0.26
N TYR A 7 -0.83 -20.76 -0.26
CA TYR A 7 -1.61 -19.64 0.26
C TYR A 7 -2.06 -18.73 -0.88
N SER A 8 -3.32 -18.30 -0.85
CA SER A 8 -3.83 -17.33 -1.81
C SER A 8 -3.28 -15.92 -1.48
N TRP A 9 -3.31 -15.06 -2.47
CA TRP A 9 -2.92 -13.65 -2.30
C TRP A 9 -3.75 -12.98 -1.20
N GLU A 10 -5.06 -13.16 -1.22
CA GLU A 10 -5.97 -12.59 -0.23
C GLU A 10 -5.70 -13.11 1.18
N ALA A 11 -5.38 -14.40 1.31
CA ALA A 11 -5.04 -14.99 2.59
C ALA A 11 -3.77 -14.37 3.17
N LEU A 12 -2.73 -14.21 2.35
CA LEU A 12 -1.46 -13.62 2.78
C LEU A 12 -1.64 -12.15 3.18
N VAL A 13 -2.40 -11.40 2.41
CA VAL A 13 -2.70 -10.00 2.71
C VAL A 13 -3.47 -9.89 4.02
N GLY A 14 -4.47 -10.73 4.22
CA GLY A 14 -5.26 -10.75 5.44
C GLY A 14 -4.43 -11.10 6.68
N ILE A 15 -3.59 -12.13 6.57
CA ILE A 15 -2.70 -12.53 7.68
C ILE A 15 -1.72 -11.40 8.03
N ALA A 16 -1.13 -10.78 7.03
CA ALA A 16 -0.20 -9.67 7.26
C ALA A 16 -0.89 -8.48 7.95
N ALA A 17 -2.07 -8.11 7.49
CA ALA A 17 -2.85 -7.04 8.08
C ALA A 17 -3.20 -7.32 9.54
N ASP A 18 -3.62 -8.55 9.85
CA ASP A 18 -3.91 -8.97 11.22
C ASP A 18 -2.67 -8.95 12.11
N CYS A 19 -1.54 -9.39 11.58
CA CYS A 19 -0.27 -9.35 12.32
C CYS A 19 0.14 -7.91 12.65
N VAL A 20 0.03 -6.98 11.69
CA VAL A 20 0.34 -5.57 11.93
C VAL A 20 -0.59 -4.98 12.99
N LYS A 21 -1.88 -5.29 12.89
CA LYS A 21 -2.88 -4.82 13.85
C LYS A 21 -2.59 -5.31 15.27
N ASN A 22 -2.21 -6.57 15.42
CA ASN A 22 -2.07 -7.21 16.72
C ASN A 22 -0.67 -7.15 17.32
N ALA A 23 0.37 -7.12 16.48
CA ALA A 23 1.76 -7.18 16.91
C ALA A 23 2.59 -5.96 16.51
N GLY A 24 2.10 -5.14 15.60
CA GLY A 24 2.82 -3.99 15.05
C GLY A 24 3.71 -4.35 13.87
N LEU A 25 4.12 -3.33 13.11
CA LEU A 25 4.88 -3.51 11.88
C LEU A 25 6.24 -4.17 12.13
N SER A 26 6.99 -3.68 13.10
CA SER A 26 8.35 -4.17 13.35
C SER A 26 8.40 -5.67 13.62
N ARG A 27 7.47 -6.17 14.42
CA ARG A 27 7.36 -7.61 14.71
C ARG A 27 6.89 -8.39 13.50
N THR A 28 5.94 -7.84 12.77
CA THR A 28 5.40 -8.47 11.56
C THR A 28 6.49 -8.65 10.49
N LEU A 29 7.40 -7.70 10.35
CA LEU A 29 8.51 -7.80 9.39
C LEU A 29 9.52 -8.90 9.73
N LEU A 30 9.51 -9.42 10.94
CA LEU A 30 10.33 -10.58 11.35
C LEU A 30 9.66 -11.92 11.01
N MET A 31 8.36 -11.92 10.75
CA MET A 31 7.59 -13.14 10.49
C MET A 31 8.02 -13.95 9.26
N PRO A 32 8.48 -13.33 8.14
CA PRO A 32 8.89 -14.11 6.97
C PRO A 32 9.94 -15.17 7.26
N ARG A 33 10.83 -14.93 8.20
CA ARG A 33 11.82 -15.93 8.64
C ARG A 33 11.14 -17.18 9.18
N PHE A 34 10.17 -16.99 10.06
CA PHE A 34 9.41 -18.08 10.68
C PHE A 34 8.52 -18.76 9.66
N MET A 35 7.93 -17.98 8.73
CA MET A 35 7.10 -18.53 7.66
C MET A 35 7.88 -19.47 6.74
N GLN A 36 9.14 -19.17 6.50
CA GLN A 36 10.00 -20.04 5.69
C GLN A 36 10.20 -21.41 6.36
N VAL A 37 10.43 -21.42 7.67
CA VAL A 37 10.76 -22.64 8.42
C VAL A 37 9.52 -23.40 8.83
N LEU A 38 8.53 -22.71 9.40
CA LEU A 38 7.35 -23.34 10.03
C LEU A 38 6.21 -23.58 9.06
N MET A 39 6.02 -22.70 8.09
CA MET A 39 4.90 -22.76 7.14
C MET A 39 5.33 -23.19 5.74
N ARG A 40 6.60 -23.38 5.52
CA ARG A 40 7.19 -23.78 4.23
C ARG A 40 6.76 -22.87 3.07
N THR A 41 6.65 -21.57 3.35
CA THR A 41 6.31 -20.58 2.32
C THR A 41 7.45 -20.41 1.33
N ASN A 42 7.10 -20.07 0.10
CA ASN A 42 8.09 -19.72 -0.93
C ASN A 42 8.42 -18.23 -0.87
N SER A 43 9.38 -17.79 -1.69
CA SER A 43 9.83 -16.40 -1.72
C SER A 43 8.74 -15.43 -2.16
N ASP A 44 7.87 -15.84 -3.08
CA ASP A 44 6.76 -14.99 -3.55
C ASP A 44 5.74 -14.75 -2.45
N GLU A 45 5.40 -15.80 -1.72
CA GLU A 45 4.48 -15.69 -0.58
C GLU A 45 5.03 -14.76 0.49
N ARG A 46 6.33 -14.88 0.80
CA ARG A 46 6.98 -14.00 1.80
C ARG A 46 7.07 -12.55 1.32
N ARG A 47 7.30 -12.34 0.04
CA ARG A 47 7.32 -10.99 -0.55
C ARG A 47 5.94 -10.34 -0.47
N ILE A 48 4.89 -11.07 -0.84
CA ILE A 48 3.52 -10.58 -0.73
C ILE A 48 3.18 -10.25 0.71
N PHE A 49 3.53 -11.11 1.65
CA PHE A 49 3.32 -10.88 3.07
C PHE A 49 4.01 -9.60 3.55
N THR A 50 5.28 -9.40 3.19
CA THR A 50 6.06 -8.23 3.58
C THR A 50 5.47 -6.94 3.00
N ASP A 51 5.15 -6.94 1.71
CA ASP A 51 4.53 -5.79 1.05
C ASP A 51 3.15 -5.49 1.65
N ALA A 52 2.38 -6.51 1.99
CA ALA A 52 1.10 -6.36 2.64
C ALA A 52 1.22 -5.77 4.05
N ALA A 53 2.25 -6.18 4.80
CA ALA A 53 2.50 -5.62 6.12
C ALA A 53 2.80 -4.12 6.06
N LEU A 54 3.64 -3.71 5.12
CA LEU A 54 3.94 -2.30 4.90
C LEU A 54 2.70 -1.51 4.49
N ALA A 55 1.91 -2.03 3.57
CA ALA A 55 0.68 -1.40 3.15
C ALA A 55 -0.36 -1.31 4.28
N ALA A 56 -0.46 -2.34 5.10
CA ALA A 56 -1.37 -2.36 6.25
C ALA A 56 -0.99 -1.28 7.28
N ASP A 57 0.30 -1.10 7.50
CA ASP A 57 0.78 -0.02 8.38
C ASP A 57 0.43 1.36 7.82
N ASP A 58 0.56 1.54 6.51
CA ASP A 58 0.18 2.79 5.85
C ASP A 58 -1.32 3.09 5.97
N MET A 59 -2.17 2.08 6.12
CA MET A 59 -3.61 2.30 6.32
C MET A 59 -3.89 3.08 7.61
N TYR A 60 -3.06 2.95 8.63
CA TYR A 60 -3.19 3.75 9.84
C TYR A 60 -2.97 5.24 9.55
N ALA A 61 -2.00 5.57 8.68
CA ALA A 61 -1.78 6.94 8.25
C ALA A 61 -2.98 7.50 7.48
N PHE A 62 -3.57 6.71 6.60
CA PHE A 62 -4.78 7.11 5.86
C PHE A 62 -5.96 7.38 6.81
N ARG A 63 -6.14 6.56 7.84
CA ARG A 63 -7.17 6.77 8.85
C ARG A 63 -6.95 8.09 9.60
N GLU A 64 -5.72 8.36 10.02
CA GLU A 64 -5.39 9.58 10.71
C GLU A 64 -5.64 10.81 9.85
N MET A 65 -5.25 10.77 8.58
CA MET A 65 -5.55 11.85 7.64
C MET A 65 -7.04 12.09 7.49
N ARG A 66 -7.85 11.04 7.45
CA ARG A 66 -9.30 11.18 7.41
C ARG A 66 -9.85 11.80 8.70
N ASN A 67 -9.33 11.39 9.85
CA ASN A 67 -9.72 11.94 11.14
C ASN A 67 -9.43 13.44 11.23
N TRP A 68 -8.39 13.92 10.55
CA TRP A 68 -8.06 15.34 10.47
C TRP A 68 -8.86 16.09 9.41
N GLY A 69 -9.82 15.44 8.76
CA GLY A 69 -10.63 16.05 7.72
C GLY A 69 -9.96 16.09 6.34
N MET A 70 -8.83 15.45 6.17
CA MET A 70 -8.14 15.33 4.88
C MET A 70 -8.76 14.21 4.07
N VAL A 71 -10.02 14.38 3.70
CA VAL A 71 -10.76 13.38 2.95
C VAL A 71 -10.59 13.62 1.46
N GLY A 72 -9.85 12.73 0.80
CA GLY A 72 -9.80 12.68 -0.65
C GLY A 72 -10.93 11.82 -1.20
N GLY A 73 -11.64 12.31 -2.21
CA GLY A 73 -12.61 11.47 -2.94
C GLY A 73 -11.94 10.60 -4.00
N ARG A 74 -10.68 10.84 -4.28
CA ARG A 74 -9.93 10.18 -5.33
C ARG A 74 -8.49 9.93 -4.88
N TYR A 75 -8.02 8.71 -5.09
CA TYR A 75 -6.65 8.30 -4.78
C TYR A 75 -5.95 7.89 -6.06
N ILE A 76 -4.75 8.37 -6.27
CA ILE A 76 -3.92 8.03 -7.42
C ILE A 76 -2.63 7.40 -6.89
N PHE A 77 -2.41 6.14 -7.26
CA PHE A 77 -1.19 5.42 -6.93
C PHE A 77 -0.39 5.18 -8.20
N TYR A 78 0.90 5.40 -8.13
CA TYR A 78 1.81 5.10 -9.23
C TYR A 78 3.00 4.32 -8.70
N GLY A 79 3.47 3.36 -9.49
CA GLY A 79 4.55 2.49 -9.13
C GLY A 79 4.34 1.09 -9.66
N HIS A 80 4.83 0.10 -8.93
CA HIS A 80 4.66 -1.30 -9.30
C HIS A 80 3.19 -1.72 -9.21
N ALA A 81 2.73 -2.43 -10.24
CA ALA A 81 1.34 -2.88 -10.33
C ALA A 81 0.90 -3.69 -9.11
N GLU A 82 1.77 -4.53 -8.58
CA GLU A 82 1.46 -5.34 -7.40
C GLU A 82 1.22 -4.51 -6.15
N ARG A 83 2.00 -3.46 -5.94
CA ARG A 83 1.81 -2.53 -4.82
C ARG A 83 0.52 -1.73 -4.99
N CYS A 84 0.27 -1.23 -6.18
CA CYS A 84 -0.99 -0.53 -6.48
C CYS A 84 -2.19 -1.40 -6.17
N ARG A 85 -2.18 -2.66 -6.60
CA ARG A 85 -3.23 -3.64 -6.32
C ARG A 85 -3.46 -3.80 -4.83
N MET A 86 -2.39 -3.86 -4.06
CA MET A 86 -2.45 -4.07 -2.62
C MET A 86 -3.06 -2.88 -1.89
N TYR A 87 -2.64 -1.67 -2.22
CA TYR A 87 -3.22 -0.45 -1.64
C TYR A 87 -4.70 -0.29 -2.04
N GLU A 88 -5.03 -0.55 -3.29
CA GLU A 88 -6.41 -0.51 -3.75
C GLU A 88 -7.28 -1.49 -2.97
N TYR A 89 -6.84 -2.73 -2.84
CA TYR A 89 -7.55 -3.75 -2.09
C TYR A 89 -7.79 -3.33 -0.64
N MET A 90 -6.76 -2.88 0.04
CA MET A 90 -6.85 -2.49 1.46
C MET A 90 -7.71 -1.24 1.66
N LEU A 91 -7.58 -0.24 0.80
CA LEU A 91 -8.39 0.98 0.88
C LEU A 91 -9.86 0.69 0.67
N ARG A 92 -10.19 -0.18 -0.29
CA ARG A 92 -11.58 -0.57 -0.52
C ARG A 92 -12.17 -1.35 0.64
N GLN A 93 -11.37 -2.21 1.28
CA GLN A 93 -11.82 -2.92 2.48
C GLN A 93 -12.02 -1.99 3.66
N GLU A 94 -11.14 -1.03 3.85
CA GLU A 94 -11.19 -0.11 4.99
C GLU A 94 -12.27 0.96 4.83
N PHE A 95 -12.38 1.54 3.64
CA PHE A 95 -13.21 2.73 3.42
C PHE A 95 -14.39 2.51 2.47
N GLY A 96 -14.55 1.31 1.95
CA GLY A 96 -15.65 0.94 1.08
C GLY A 96 -15.33 0.96 -0.41
N ALA A 97 -16.18 0.29 -1.17
CA ALA A 97 -15.98 0.08 -2.61
C ALA A 97 -16.26 1.33 -3.47
N GLY A 98 -16.85 2.36 -2.89
CA GLY A 98 -17.21 3.58 -3.62
C GLY A 98 -16.05 4.56 -3.85
N LEU A 99 -14.86 4.26 -3.36
CA LEU A 99 -13.68 5.11 -3.56
C LEU A 99 -13.22 5.10 -5.01
N ARG A 100 -12.82 6.26 -5.49
CA ARG A 100 -12.16 6.39 -6.80
C ARG A 100 -10.67 6.16 -6.61
N ILE A 101 -10.20 5.05 -7.12
CA ILE A 101 -8.78 4.67 -7.03
C ILE A 101 -8.25 4.44 -8.44
N GLU A 102 -7.17 5.12 -8.75
CA GLU A 102 -6.47 5.01 -10.02
C GLU A 102 -5.07 4.47 -9.75
N CYS A 103 -4.70 3.41 -10.46
CA CYS A 103 -3.37 2.84 -10.39
C CYS A 103 -2.67 3.03 -11.73
N ILE A 104 -1.50 3.64 -11.70
CA ILE A 104 -0.69 3.88 -12.90
C ILE A 104 0.60 3.07 -12.75
N PRO A 105 0.66 1.86 -13.36
CA PRO A 105 1.82 0.99 -13.24
C PRO A 105 2.92 1.36 -14.22
N GLY A 106 4.15 0.97 -13.90
CA GLY A 106 5.29 1.05 -14.79
C GLY A 106 6.30 2.13 -14.41
N ALA A 107 7.57 1.82 -14.63
CA ALA A 107 8.67 2.71 -14.25
C ALA A 107 8.68 4.01 -15.04
N GLU A 108 8.43 3.95 -16.36
CA GLU A 108 8.37 5.14 -17.19
C GLU A 108 7.25 6.09 -16.80
N ALA A 109 6.07 5.54 -16.51
CA ALA A 109 4.93 6.31 -16.04
C ALA A 109 5.23 6.93 -14.67
N GLN A 110 5.90 6.20 -13.80
CA GLN A 110 6.31 6.67 -12.50
C GLN A 110 7.28 7.84 -12.60
N ASP A 111 8.32 7.72 -13.43
CA ASP A 111 9.30 8.78 -13.65
C ASP A 111 8.65 10.04 -14.21
N ARG A 112 7.78 9.87 -15.20
CA ARG A 112 7.05 10.99 -15.83
C ARG A 112 6.15 11.69 -14.80
N LEU A 113 5.44 10.95 -13.97
CA LEU A 113 4.57 11.51 -12.95
C LEU A 113 5.36 12.22 -11.85
N THR A 114 6.51 11.68 -11.48
CA THR A 114 7.39 12.31 -10.50
C THR A 114 7.86 13.67 -10.99
N VAL A 115 8.32 13.77 -12.24
CA VAL A 115 8.73 15.04 -12.86
C VAL A 115 7.56 16.02 -12.92
N ASN A 116 6.40 15.57 -13.38
CA ASN A 116 5.20 16.41 -13.45
C ASN A 116 4.73 16.84 -12.05
N GLY A 117 4.83 15.96 -11.07
CA GLY A 117 4.51 16.26 -9.70
C GLY A 117 5.42 17.31 -9.09
N ASP A 118 6.71 17.23 -9.34
CA ASP A 118 7.69 18.21 -8.87
C ASP A 118 7.42 19.61 -9.47
N ILE A 119 7.09 19.65 -10.74
CA ILE A 119 6.71 20.91 -11.43
C ILE A 119 5.43 21.48 -10.79
N ALA A 120 4.42 20.65 -10.59
CA ALA A 120 3.16 21.08 -9.99
C ALA A 120 3.36 21.63 -8.57
N ILE A 121 4.16 20.97 -7.75
CA ILE A 121 4.50 21.42 -6.41
C ILE A 121 5.22 22.76 -6.44
N ALA A 122 6.18 22.93 -7.33
CA ALA A 122 6.92 24.17 -7.49
C ALA A 122 6.00 25.34 -7.86
N LEU A 123 5.07 25.13 -8.80
CA LEU A 123 4.08 26.12 -9.20
C LEU A 123 3.16 26.51 -8.04
N HIS A 124 2.69 25.55 -7.27
CA HIS A 124 1.84 25.81 -6.12
C HIS A 124 2.55 26.59 -5.01
N LYS A 125 3.80 26.29 -4.74
CA LYS A 125 4.60 27.07 -3.78
C LYS A 125 4.78 28.52 -4.20
N GLY A 126 4.79 28.79 -5.50
CA GLY A 126 4.89 30.14 -6.01
C GLY A 126 3.58 30.92 -6.00
N SER A 127 2.43 30.24 -6.09
CA SER A 127 1.13 30.87 -6.29
C SER A 127 0.20 30.80 -5.09
N SER A 128 0.41 29.90 -4.17
CA SER A 128 -0.51 29.67 -3.06
C SER A 128 0.22 29.26 -1.80
N LYS A 129 0.03 30.04 -0.77
CA LYS A 129 0.46 29.69 0.59
C LYS A 129 -0.47 28.68 1.27
N ASN A 130 -1.41 28.13 0.53
CA ASN A 130 -2.48 27.28 1.03
C ASN A 130 -2.17 25.80 1.00
N PHE A 131 -0.93 25.45 0.84
CA PHE A 131 -0.44 24.10 1.01
C PHE A 131 -0.02 23.83 2.45
N THR A 132 -0.78 24.29 3.35
CA THR A 132 -0.61 23.98 4.77
C THR A 132 -1.75 23.10 5.21
#